data_42c3eff39c2ee6aeaee7f6f0a25b1282
#
_entry.id   42c3eff39c2ee6aeaee7f6f0a25b1282
#
_cell.length_a   1.000
_cell.length_b   1.000
_cell.length_c   1.000
_cell.angle_alpha   90.00
_cell.angle_beta   90.00
_cell.angle_gamma   90.00
#
_symmetry.space_group_name_H-M   'P 1'
#
loop_
_entity.id
_entity.type
_entity.pdbx_description
1 polymer ?
#
loop_
_entity_poly.entity_id
_entity_poly.type
_entity_poly.pdbx_seq_one_letter_code
_entity_poly.pdbx_strand_id
1 'polypeptide(L)'
;MSKTHRIEKDSMGEVRVPADALYGAQTQRAVENFPISGRRFGRRFIEALGRLKEAAAETNVELGLLTPERGAAIAAASREVAEGGWDDHFPLDIYQTGSGTSTNMNANEVIAALANRAATGAAHVHANDHVNYGQSSNDIIPTAIHVSCRAALSGELIPALGHLRDALAEKARDFDGIVKSGRTHLMDATPVRLGQEFGGYARQATLGMGRVERAGEELAEVALGGTATGTGINAHPEFAGRTMARVAATYGIEFREAEDHFEAQGAKDACVSLAGALNTVAASLMKIADDVRWLASGPTSGISEIQLPAVQPGSSIMPGKVNPVMCEALMMVCARVMGNATTVTIGGQRGNFELNVMMPVMADALLESITLLANAATVFADRCIAGITARPERARELLERNPSIATALNARIGYDKATIVAKKAANEGRSVREVVEEMGLIDADELDDALDVRQMTEPGVPGSG
;
A
#
# COMPACT_ATOMS: atom_id res chain seq x y z
N MET A 1 -0.94 19.51 -37.41
CA MET A 1 -1.92 20.60 -37.29
C MET A 1 -1.41 21.58 -36.24
N SER A 2 -1.23 22.86 -36.63
CA SER A 2 -0.81 23.91 -35.68
C SER A 2 -1.88 24.05 -34.61
N LYS A 3 -1.57 23.69 -33.34
CA LYS A 3 -2.45 23.95 -32.21
C LYS A 3 -2.66 25.46 -32.15
N THR A 4 -3.90 25.92 -32.30
CA THR A 4 -4.22 27.32 -32.04
C THR A 4 -3.98 27.59 -30.56
N HIS A 5 -3.35 28.71 -30.24
CA HIS A 5 -3.09 29.15 -28.87
C HIS A 5 -3.94 30.38 -28.58
N ARG A 6 -4.32 30.59 -27.33
CA ARG A 6 -4.82 31.82 -26.79
C ARG A 6 -3.75 32.52 -25.97
N ILE A 7 -3.83 33.83 -25.84
CA ILE A 7 -2.97 34.62 -24.95
C ILE A 7 -3.68 34.76 -23.62
N GLU A 8 -3.01 34.34 -22.57
CA GLU A 8 -3.38 34.54 -21.18
C GLU A 8 -2.38 35.49 -20.52
N LYS A 9 -2.74 36.08 -19.39
CA LYS A 9 -1.88 37.01 -18.66
C LYS A 9 -1.92 36.74 -17.18
N ASP A 10 -0.75 36.78 -16.56
CA ASP A 10 -0.56 36.76 -15.10
C ASP A 10 0.28 37.98 -14.66
N SER A 11 0.72 37.98 -13.39
CA SER A 11 1.55 39.06 -12.84
C SER A 11 2.93 39.21 -13.50
N MET A 12 3.37 38.20 -14.24
CA MET A 12 4.68 38.17 -14.96
C MET A 12 4.53 38.55 -16.45
N GLY A 13 3.30 38.75 -16.94
CA GLY A 13 3.03 39.13 -18.32
C GLY A 13 2.27 38.08 -19.12
N GLU A 14 2.32 38.22 -20.46
CA GLU A 14 1.60 37.33 -21.37
C GLU A 14 2.27 35.95 -21.52
N VAL A 15 1.42 34.92 -21.69
CA VAL A 15 1.86 33.55 -22.00
C VAL A 15 0.89 32.90 -22.98
N ARG A 16 1.42 32.05 -23.86
CA ARG A 16 0.63 31.32 -24.89
C ARG A 16 0.17 29.99 -24.31
N VAL A 17 -1.15 29.84 -24.16
CA VAL A 17 -1.79 28.63 -23.64
C VAL A 17 -2.49 27.90 -24.80
N PRO A 18 -2.48 26.58 -24.91
CA PRO A 18 -3.27 25.85 -25.92
C PRO A 18 -4.73 26.27 -25.86
N ALA A 19 -5.36 26.52 -27.02
CA ALA A 19 -6.72 27.09 -27.05
C ALA A 19 -7.77 26.18 -26.42
N ASP A 20 -7.56 24.86 -26.45
CA ASP A 20 -8.44 23.83 -25.89
C ASP A 20 -8.19 23.55 -24.38
N ALA A 21 -7.07 24.03 -23.83
CA ALA A 21 -6.77 23.85 -22.41
C ALA A 21 -7.73 24.61 -21.50
N LEU A 22 -8.16 24.00 -20.39
CA LEU A 22 -8.93 24.64 -19.33
C LEU A 22 -8.07 25.44 -18.37
N TYR A 23 -6.82 25.05 -18.22
CA TYR A 23 -5.86 25.75 -17.38
C TYR A 23 -5.40 27.07 -18.02
N GLY A 24 -4.90 27.97 -17.20
CA GLY A 24 -4.48 29.31 -17.58
C GLY A 24 -2.97 29.53 -17.58
N ALA A 25 -2.58 30.81 -17.36
CA ALA A 25 -1.21 31.28 -17.45
C ALA A 25 -0.25 30.65 -16.46
N GLN A 26 -0.65 30.51 -15.19
CA GLN A 26 0.24 29.98 -14.16
C GLN A 26 0.56 28.50 -14.39
N THR A 27 -0.41 27.70 -14.77
CA THR A 27 -0.20 26.30 -15.11
C THR A 27 0.69 26.17 -16.34
N GLN A 28 0.48 26.96 -17.40
CA GLN A 28 1.30 26.91 -18.60
C GLN A 28 2.77 27.20 -18.29
N ARG A 29 3.06 28.20 -17.45
CA ARG A 29 4.44 28.49 -17.01
C ARG A 29 5.06 27.29 -16.28
N ALA A 30 4.28 26.64 -15.43
CA ALA A 30 4.76 25.46 -14.70
C ALA A 30 5.02 24.26 -15.65
N VAL A 31 4.20 24.07 -16.69
CA VAL A 31 4.47 23.06 -17.75
C VAL A 31 5.80 23.35 -18.46
N GLU A 32 6.07 24.62 -18.75
CA GLU A 32 7.30 25.04 -19.43
C GLU A 32 8.54 24.96 -18.51
N ASN A 33 8.37 25.24 -17.21
CA ASN A 33 9.48 25.25 -16.25
C ASN A 33 9.90 23.85 -15.78
N PHE A 34 9.00 22.87 -15.77
CA PHE A 34 9.24 21.57 -15.14
C PHE A 34 9.05 20.36 -16.07
N PRO A 35 9.67 20.31 -17.27
CA PRO A 35 9.62 19.14 -18.14
C PRO A 35 10.65 18.09 -17.69
N ILE A 36 10.41 17.43 -16.54
CA ILE A 36 11.42 16.61 -15.85
C ILE A 36 11.19 15.12 -16.06
N SER A 37 10.04 14.58 -15.62
CA SER A 37 9.78 13.13 -15.65
C SER A 37 8.65 12.70 -16.56
N GLY A 38 7.75 13.59 -16.88
CA GLY A 38 6.49 13.31 -17.57
C GLY A 38 5.44 12.61 -16.68
N ARG A 39 5.73 12.34 -15.42
CA ARG A 39 4.77 11.80 -14.44
C ARG A 39 3.84 12.92 -13.97
N ARG A 40 2.56 12.60 -13.85
CA ARG A 40 1.51 13.52 -13.41
C ARG A 40 0.80 12.95 -12.21
N PHE A 41 0.12 13.79 -11.45
CA PHE A 41 -0.79 13.30 -10.42
C PHE A 41 -1.92 12.47 -11.02
N GLY A 42 -2.17 11.33 -10.41
CA GLY A 42 -3.25 10.43 -10.79
C GLY A 42 -4.60 10.86 -10.24
N ARG A 43 -5.64 10.13 -10.68
CA ARG A 43 -7.06 10.40 -10.40
C ARG A 43 -7.36 10.70 -8.91
N ARG A 44 -6.79 9.91 -7.97
CA ARG A 44 -7.09 10.05 -6.53
C ARG A 44 -6.70 11.41 -5.96
N PHE A 45 -5.56 11.96 -6.40
CA PHE A 45 -5.12 13.27 -5.95
C PHE A 45 -5.96 14.40 -6.55
N ILE A 46 -6.30 14.29 -7.84
CA ILE A 46 -7.19 15.25 -8.53
C ILE A 46 -8.60 15.20 -7.93
N GLU A 47 -9.11 14.01 -7.64
CA GLU A 47 -10.40 13.84 -6.95
C GLU A 47 -10.40 14.55 -5.59
N ALA A 48 -9.38 14.31 -4.76
CA ALA A 48 -9.28 14.95 -3.45
C ALA A 48 -9.26 16.48 -3.55
N LEU A 49 -8.50 17.03 -4.52
CA LEU A 49 -8.51 18.47 -4.79
C LEU A 49 -9.92 18.95 -5.20
N GLY A 50 -10.59 18.26 -6.11
CA GLY A 50 -11.95 18.60 -6.53
C GLY A 50 -12.93 18.59 -5.35
N ARG A 51 -12.92 17.54 -4.51
CA ARG A 51 -13.80 17.46 -3.33
C ARG A 51 -13.50 18.53 -2.28
N LEU A 52 -12.21 18.86 -2.07
CA LEU A 52 -11.81 19.95 -1.18
C LEU A 52 -12.32 21.31 -1.70
N LYS A 53 -12.19 21.58 -3.00
CA LYS A 53 -12.68 22.84 -3.60
C LYS A 53 -14.21 22.93 -3.62
N GLU A 54 -14.90 21.82 -3.85
CA GLU A 54 -16.37 21.72 -3.73
C GLU A 54 -16.80 22.10 -2.30
N ALA A 55 -16.28 21.43 -1.29
CA ALA A 55 -16.61 21.67 0.11
C ALA A 55 -16.24 23.09 0.58
N ALA A 56 -15.09 23.62 0.13
CA ALA A 56 -14.66 24.98 0.44
C ALA A 56 -15.60 26.03 -0.14
N ALA A 57 -16.05 25.86 -1.39
CA ALA A 57 -17.00 26.80 -2.03
C ALA A 57 -18.34 26.82 -1.30
N GLU A 58 -18.91 25.66 -0.97
CA GLU A 58 -20.15 25.54 -0.22
C GLU A 58 -20.02 26.17 1.18
N THR A 59 -18.92 25.91 1.87
CA THR A 59 -18.64 26.50 3.19
C THR A 59 -18.53 28.03 3.12
N ASN A 60 -17.85 28.55 2.11
CA ASN A 60 -17.71 30.00 1.94
C ASN A 60 -19.06 30.69 1.61
N VAL A 61 -20.00 30.00 0.96
CA VAL A 61 -21.41 30.50 0.79
C VAL A 61 -22.12 30.54 2.14
N GLU A 62 -22.04 29.47 2.95
CA GLU A 62 -22.68 29.45 4.28
C GLU A 62 -22.14 30.54 5.22
N LEU A 63 -20.88 30.84 5.09
CA LEU A 63 -20.19 31.89 5.88
C LEU A 63 -20.43 33.31 5.32
N GLY A 64 -21.14 33.43 4.20
CA GLY A 64 -21.45 34.71 3.55
C GLY A 64 -20.24 35.36 2.84
N LEU A 65 -19.21 34.58 2.54
CA LEU A 65 -17.97 35.04 1.92
C LEU A 65 -17.98 34.92 0.39
N LEU A 66 -18.81 34.05 -0.15
CA LEU A 66 -19.13 33.95 -1.58
C LEU A 66 -20.63 34.13 -1.79
N THR A 67 -21.02 34.69 -2.94
CA THR A 67 -22.42 34.71 -3.30
C THR A 67 -22.92 33.32 -3.65
N PRO A 68 -24.21 33.00 -3.40
CA PRO A 68 -24.76 31.68 -3.69
C PRO A 68 -24.53 31.25 -5.15
N GLU A 69 -24.63 32.16 -6.11
CA GLU A 69 -24.47 31.88 -7.54
C GLU A 69 -23.02 31.46 -7.87
N ARG A 70 -22.03 32.21 -7.34
CA ARG A 70 -20.61 31.85 -7.53
C ARG A 70 -20.25 30.54 -6.83
N GLY A 71 -20.70 30.38 -5.59
CA GLY A 71 -20.45 29.17 -4.85
C GLY A 71 -21.01 27.92 -5.52
N ALA A 72 -22.27 28.02 -6.02
CA ALA A 72 -22.87 26.90 -6.75
C ALA A 72 -22.12 26.57 -8.06
N ALA A 73 -21.66 27.58 -8.80
CA ALA A 73 -20.89 27.37 -10.03
C ALA A 73 -19.53 26.72 -9.74
N ILE A 74 -18.82 27.17 -8.68
CA ILE A 74 -17.56 26.58 -8.26
C ILE A 74 -17.77 25.14 -7.77
N ALA A 75 -18.77 24.89 -6.92
CA ALA A 75 -19.05 23.56 -6.40
C ALA A 75 -19.38 22.55 -7.52
N ALA A 76 -20.21 22.94 -8.49
CA ALA A 76 -20.55 22.11 -9.64
C ALA A 76 -19.29 21.77 -10.48
N ALA A 77 -18.48 22.78 -10.83
CA ALA A 77 -17.24 22.58 -11.58
C ALA A 77 -16.21 21.72 -10.82
N SER A 78 -16.10 21.92 -9.50
CA SER A 78 -15.22 21.12 -8.64
C SER A 78 -15.64 19.66 -8.57
N ARG A 79 -16.95 19.41 -8.55
CA ARG A 79 -17.53 18.05 -8.62
C ARG A 79 -17.21 17.36 -9.93
N GLU A 80 -17.34 18.05 -11.08
CA GLU A 80 -16.93 17.50 -12.37
C GLU A 80 -15.44 17.11 -12.40
N VAL A 81 -14.57 17.93 -11.82
CA VAL A 81 -13.14 17.60 -11.67
C VAL A 81 -12.97 16.37 -10.77
N ALA A 82 -13.68 16.30 -9.65
CA ALA A 82 -13.64 15.16 -8.74
C ALA A 82 -14.13 13.85 -9.39
N GLU A 83 -15.08 13.92 -10.31
CA GLU A 83 -15.66 12.76 -11.01
C GLU A 83 -14.81 12.25 -12.19
N GLY A 84 -13.77 12.98 -12.61
CA GLY A 84 -12.76 12.48 -13.55
C GLY A 84 -12.94 12.88 -15.00
N GLY A 85 -13.81 13.81 -15.30
CA GLY A 85 -14.05 14.27 -16.68
C GLY A 85 -12.91 15.09 -17.31
N TRP A 86 -11.92 15.54 -16.50
CA TRP A 86 -11.00 16.60 -16.89
C TRP A 86 -9.53 16.33 -16.55
N ASP A 87 -9.14 15.09 -16.30
CA ASP A 87 -7.78 14.72 -15.87
C ASP A 87 -6.69 15.15 -16.85
N ASP A 88 -6.98 15.19 -18.16
CA ASP A 88 -6.04 15.65 -19.20
C ASP A 88 -5.67 17.13 -19.06
N HIS A 89 -6.46 17.91 -18.32
CA HIS A 89 -6.20 19.31 -18.02
C HIS A 89 -5.32 19.53 -16.77
N PHE A 90 -4.76 18.45 -16.21
CA PHE A 90 -3.76 18.48 -15.14
C PHE A 90 -2.41 17.97 -15.66
N PRO A 91 -1.71 18.78 -16.51
CA PRO A 91 -0.54 18.34 -17.27
C PRO A 91 0.77 18.37 -16.48
N LEU A 92 0.75 18.86 -15.24
CA LEU A 92 1.96 19.18 -14.50
C LEU A 92 2.75 17.95 -14.07
N ASP A 93 4.07 18.06 -14.20
CA ASP A 93 5.00 17.08 -13.64
C ASP A 93 4.93 17.08 -12.10
N ILE A 94 5.13 15.92 -11.48
CA ILE A 94 5.21 15.82 -10.01
C ILE A 94 6.44 16.53 -9.44
N TYR A 95 7.51 16.65 -10.21
CA TYR A 95 8.70 17.46 -9.87
C TYR A 95 8.45 18.92 -10.27
N GLN A 96 7.82 19.65 -9.36
CA GLN A 96 7.36 21.02 -9.55
C GLN A 96 7.69 21.89 -8.33
N THR A 97 7.01 23.01 -8.16
CA THR A 97 7.09 23.81 -6.92
C THR A 97 6.85 22.91 -5.70
N GLY A 98 7.80 22.86 -4.78
CA GLY A 98 7.81 21.90 -3.66
C GLY A 98 6.63 21.98 -2.70
N SER A 99 5.97 23.13 -2.63
CA SER A 99 4.69 23.33 -1.92
C SER A 99 3.46 22.82 -2.70
N GLY A 100 3.62 22.38 -3.95
CA GLY A 100 2.51 21.99 -4.82
C GLY A 100 1.68 23.17 -5.34
N THR A 101 2.16 24.42 -5.21
CA THR A 101 1.43 25.62 -5.66
C THR A 101 1.02 25.53 -7.10
N SER A 102 1.88 24.98 -7.98
CA SER A 102 1.54 24.80 -9.39
C SER A 102 0.29 23.95 -9.58
N THR A 103 0.17 22.84 -8.86
CA THR A 103 -1.01 21.95 -8.93
C THR A 103 -2.26 22.58 -8.28
N ASN A 104 -2.12 23.31 -7.16
CA ASN A 104 -3.26 24.05 -6.59
C ASN A 104 -3.78 25.10 -7.58
N MET A 105 -2.89 25.85 -8.23
CA MET A 105 -3.29 26.83 -9.24
C MET A 105 -3.88 26.18 -10.48
N ASN A 106 -3.37 25.03 -10.91
CA ASN A 106 -3.95 24.26 -12.00
C ASN A 106 -5.41 23.88 -11.68
N ALA A 107 -5.68 23.36 -10.48
CA ALA A 107 -7.05 23.07 -10.05
C ALA A 107 -7.92 24.33 -10.04
N ASN A 108 -7.42 25.44 -9.49
CA ASN A 108 -8.17 26.71 -9.45
C ASN A 108 -8.50 27.26 -10.84
N GLU A 109 -7.54 27.21 -11.78
CA GLU A 109 -7.72 27.69 -13.16
C GLU A 109 -8.72 26.80 -13.93
N VAL A 110 -8.61 25.47 -13.81
CA VAL A 110 -9.54 24.52 -14.46
C VAL A 110 -10.96 24.68 -13.91
N ILE A 111 -11.14 24.75 -12.60
CA ILE A 111 -12.43 24.93 -11.94
C ILE A 111 -13.05 26.29 -12.34
N ALA A 112 -12.27 27.37 -12.32
CA ALA A 112 -12.76 28.70 -12.75
C ALA A 112 -13.19 28.68 -14.21
N ALA A 113 -12.45 28.04 -15.12
CA ALA A 113 -12.78 27.91 -16.52
C ALA A 113 -14.11 27.15 -16.74
N LEU A 114 -14.29 26.02 -16.03
CA LEU A 114 -15.54 25.24 -16.06
C LEU A 114 -16.73 26.03 -15.52
N ALA A 115 -16.57 26.65 -14.35
CA ALA A 115 -17.61 27.48 -13.75
C ALA A 115 -18.05 28.63 -14.68
N ASN A 116 -17.10 29.29 -15.35
CA ASN A 116 -17.39 30.37 -16.31
C ASN A 116 -18.02 29.89 -17.63
N ARG A 117 -17.74 28.63 -18.05
CA ARG A 117 -18.44 28.05 -19.22
C ARG A 117 -19.92 27.77 -18.96
N ALA A 118 -20.23 27.35 -17.74
CA ALA A 118 -21.61 27.06 -17.33
C ALA A 118 -22.42 28.32 -16.94
N ALA A 119 -21.74 29.40 -16.54
CA ALA A 119 -22.37 30.61 -16.05
C ALA A 119 -23.03 31.41 -17.19
N THR A 120 -24.33 31.62 -17.08
CA THR A 120 -25.08 32.61 -17.89
C THR A 120 -25.26 33.87 -17.06
N GLY A 121 -24.43 34.94 -17.29
CA GLY A 121 -24.64 36.24 -16.63
C GLY A 121 -23.41 36.79 -15.86
N ALA A 122 -23.63 37.71 -14.90
CA ALA A 122 -22.63 38.58 -14.27
C ALA A 122 -21.72 37.87 -13.21
N ALA A 123 -21.87 36.60 -12.96
CA ALA A 123 -21.14 35.88 -11.92
C ALA A 123 -19.78 35.32 -12.40
N HIS A 124 -18.90 36.18 -12.91
CA HIS A 124 -17.55 35.75 -13.27
C HIS A 124 -16.77 35.16 -12.06
N VAL A 125 -16.25 33.95 -12.22
CA VAL A 125 -15.45 33.23 -11.24
C VAL A 125 -13.96 33.46 -11.53
N HIS A 126 -13.25 34.02 -10.55
CA HIS A 126 -11.78 34.18 -10.62
C HIS A 126 -11.08 33.07 -9.83
N ALA A 127 -9.98 32.53 -10.39
CA ALA A 127 -9.26 31.40 -9.80
C ALA A 127 -8.72 31.67 -8.38
N ASN A 128 -8.13 32.86 -8.17
CA ASN A 128 -7.58 33.23 -6.85
C ASN A 128 -8.65 33.80 -5.90
N ASP A 129 -9.48 34.74 -6.39
CA ASP A 129 -10.36 35.50 -5.51
C ASP A 129 -11.60 34.73 -5.08
N HIS A 130 -12.01 33.71 -5.86
CA HIS A 130 -13.21 32.95 -5.59
C HIS A 130 -12.98 31.46 -5.36
N VAL A 131 -12.28 30.74 -6.26
CA VAL A 131 -12.02 29.31 -6.10
C VAL A 131 -11.07 29.04 -4.92
N ASN A 132 -10.05 29.88 -4.75
CA ASN A 132 -9.06 29.76 -3.68
C ASN A 132 -9.39 30.59 -2.44
N TYR A 133 -10.59 31.13 -2.29
CA TYR A 133 -10.94 32.01 -1.17
C TYR A 133 -10.77 31.34 0.19
N GLY A 134 -10.03 31.99 1.09
CA GLY A 134 -9.72 31.46 2.43
C GLY A 134 -8.73 30.30 2.45
N GLN A 135 -7.98 30.10 1.37
CA GLN A 135 -7.06 28.97 1.20
C GLN A 135 -5.68 29.44 0.74
N SER A 136 -4.69 28.59 0.97
CA SER A 136 -3.36 28.68 0.38
C SER A 136 -2.97 27.30 -0.20
N SER A 137 -2.07 27.24 -1.16
CA SER A 137 -1.44 25.95 -1.54
C SER A 137 -0.78 25.29 -0.33
N ASN A 138 -0.32 26.08 0.62
CA ASN A 138 0.43 25.62 1.80
C ASN A 138 -0.42 24.81 2.79
N ASP A 139 -1.76 25.00 2.78
CA ASP A 139 -2.69 24.21 3.59
C ASP A 139 -3.52 23.23 2.73
N ILE A 140 -3.89 23.61 1.50
CA ILE A 140 -4.67 22.73 0.60
C ILE A 140 -3.89 21.49 0.15
N ILE A 141 -2.63 21.63 -0.25
CA ILE A 141 -1.86 20.52 -0.78
C ILE A 141 -1.60 19.44 0.27
N PRO A 142 -1.10 19.76 1.49
CA PRO A 142 -0.97 18.74 2.54
C PRO A 142 -2.31 18.11 2.93
N THR A 143 -3.40 18.89 2.95
CA THR A 143 -4.75 18.36 3.16
C THR A 143 -5.15 17.37 2.05
N ALA A 144 -4.89 17.70 0.78
CA ALA A 144 -5.17 16.79 -0.34
C ALA A 144 -4.36 15.49 -0.27
N ILE A 145 -3.11 15.53 0.23
CA ILE A 145 -2.30 14.34 0.50
C ILE A 145 -2.99 13.45 1.54
N HIS A 146 -3.38 14.01 2.67
CA HIS A 146 -4.04 13.28 3.75
C HIS A 146 -5.38 12.69 3.29
N VAL A 147 -6.23 13.49 2.63
CA VAL A 147 -7.54 13.05 2.14
C VAL A 147 -7.39 11.93 1.11
N SER A 148 -6.56 12.12 0.09
CA SER A 148 -6.38 11.12 -0.98
C SER A 148 -5.78 9.82 -0.48
N CYS A 149 -4.77 9.89 0.38
CA CYS A 149 -4.15 8.70 0.97
C CYS A 149 -5.14 7.95 1.87
N ARG A 150 -5.81 8.65 2.81
CA ARG A 150 -6.75 8.01 3.74
C ARG A 150 -7.94 7.39 3.01
N ALA A 151 -8.49 8.04 2.00
CA ALA A 151 -9.53 7.48 1.15
C ALA A 151 -9.07 6.21 0.41
N ALA A 152 -7.86 6.22 -0.17
CA ALA A 152 -7.28 5.07 -0.86
C ALA A 152 -6.96 3.89 0.10
N LEU A 153 -6.52 4.19 1.33
CA LEU A 153 -6.32 3.16 2.36
C LEU A 153 -7.63 2.45 2.68
N SER A 154 -8.68 3.22 3.00
CA SER A 154 -9.98 2.70 3.40
C SER A 154 -10.71 1.99 2.28
N GLY A 155 -10.71 2.57 1.07
CA GLY A 155 -11.45 2.06 -0.08
C GLY A 155 -10.76 0.93 -0.85
N GLU A 156 -9.44 0.81 -0.77
CA GLU A 156 -8.68 -0.09 -1.64
C GLU A 156 -7.70 -1.00 -0.90
N LEU A 157 -6.71 -0.44 -0.19
CA LEU A 157 -5.62 -1.25 0.36
C LEU A 157 -6.08 -2.16 1.49
N ILE A 158 -6.84 -1.64 2.45
CA ILE A 158 -7.32 -2.44 3.58
C ILE A 158 -8.23 -3.58 3.10
N PRO A 159 -9.21 -3.36 2.22
CA PRO A 159 -9.99 -4.45 1.62
C PRO A 159 -9.14 -5.47 0.86
N ALA A 160 -8.14 -5.04 0.08
CA ALA A 160 -7.26 -5.92 -0.67
C ALA A 160 -6.39 -6.81 0.24
N LEU A 161 -5.84 -6.24 1.31
CA LEU A 161 -5.10 -7.01 2.32
C LEU A 161 -6.03 -7.98 3.07
N GLY A 162 -7.28 -7.58 3.34
CA GLY A 162 -8.32 -8.44 3.90
C GLY A 162 -8.61 -9.65 3.00
N HIS A 163 -8.77 -9.41 1.71
CA HIS A 163 -8.97 -10.47 0.72
C HIS A 163 -7.78 -11.46 0.67
N LEU A 164 -6.55 -10.95 0.66
CA LEU A 164 -5.35 -11.80 0.72
C LEU A 164 -5.27 -12.60 2.04
N ARG A 165 -5.55 -11.97 3.17
CA ARG A 165 -5.62 -12.64 4.48
C ARG A 165 -6.59 -13.81 4.45
N ASP A 166 -7.78 -13.62 3.89
CA ASP A 166 -8.84 -14.63 3.86
C ASP A 166 -8.46 -15.82 2.97
N ALA A 167 -7.86 -15.56 1.80
CA ALA A 167 -7.32 -16.59 0.93
C ALA A 167 -6.21 -17.41 1.62
N LEU A 168 -5.30 -16.76 2.34
CA LEU A 168 -4.25 -17.44 3.12
C LEU A 168 -4.83 -18.26 4.27
N ALA A 169 -5.83 -17.72 4.98
CA ALA A 169 -6.52 -18.42 6.08
C ALA A 169 -7.33 -19.63 5.58
N GLU A 170 -7.89 -19.58 4.39
CA GLU A 170 -8.51 -20.74 3.75
C GLU A 170 -7.48 -21.84 3.50
N LYS A 171 -6.33 -21.53 2.90
CA LYS A 171 -5.25 -22.50 2.71
C LYS A 171 -4.70 -23.04 4.01
N ALA A 172 -4.67 -22.24 5.08
CA ALA A 172 -4.28 -22.70 6.41
C ALA A 172 -5.21 -23.84 6.91
N ARG A 173 -6.52 -23.71 6.67
CA ARG A 173 -7.49 -24.77 7.02
C ARG A 173 -7.36 -26.00 6.11
N ASP A 174 -7.27 -25.78 4.81
CA ASP A 174 -7.17 -26.86 3.82
C ASP A 174 -5.94 -27.75 4.05
N PHE A 175 -4.84 -27.17 4.48
CA PHE A 175 -3.55 -27.84 4.61
C PHE A 175 -3.19 -28.24 6.06
N ASP A 176 -4.11 -28.09 7.01
CA ASP A 176 -3.85 -28.42 8.42
C ASP A 176 -3.58 -29.89 8.67
N GLY A 177 -4.10 -30.77 7.83
CA GLY A 177 -3.83 -32.21 7.90
C GLY A 177 -2.45 -32.64 7.39
N ILE A 178 -1.67 -31.75 6.77
CA ILE A 178 -0.44 -32.11 6.06
C ILE A 178 0.77 -31.78 6.96
N VAL A 179 1.40 -32.82 7.51
CA VAL A 179 2.64 -32.70 8.26
C VAL A 179 3.83 -32.73 7.33
N LYS A 180 4.78 -31.84 7.53
CA LYS A 180 5.99 -31.65 6.72
C LYS A 180 7.21 -31.32 7.58
N SER A 181 8.40 -31.38 7.00
CA SER A 181 9.59 -30.84 7.64
C SER A 181 9.47 -29.32 7.84
N GLY A 182 9.63 -28.84 9.07
CA GLY A 182 9.92 -27.42 9.30
C GLY A 182 11.30 -27.08 8.76
N ARG A 183 11.55 -25.80 8.52
CA ARG A 183 12.87 -25.30 8.07
C ARG A 183 13.25 -24.03 8.82
N THR A 184 14.42 -24.07 9.44
CA THR A 184 15.09 -22.89 10.00
C THR A 184 16.46 -22.77 9.32
N HIS A 185 16.87 -21.57 8.94
CA HIS A 185 18.06 -21.34 8.12
C HIS A 185 18.04 -22.10 6.77
N LEU A 186 16.88 -22.43 6.24
CA LEU A 186 16.66 -23.36 5.12
C LEU A 186 17.17 -24.80 5.37
N MET A 187 17.53 -25.13 6.59
CA MET A 187 17.92 -26.48 7.03
C MET A 187 16.73 -27.20 7.65
N ASP A 188 16.73 -28.53 7.56
CA ASP A 188 15.69 -29.36 8.15
C ASP A 188 15.57 -29.13 9.65
N ALA A 189 14.33 -28.95 10.11
CA ALA A 189 13.98 -28.73 11.50
C ALA A 189 12.82 -29.66 11.91
N THR A 190 12.32 -29.49 13.14
CA THR A 190 11.21 -30.30 13.67
C THR A 190 9.96 -30.19 12.79
N PRO A 191 9.09 -31.20 12.80
CA PRO A 191 7.86 -31.21 12.02
C PRO A 191 6.96 -30.02 12.31
N VAL A 192 6.29 -29.55 11.25
CA VAL A 192 5.22 -28.55 11.29
C VAL A 192 4.08 -28.99 10.38
N ARG A 193 2.91 -28.38 10.51
CA ARG A 193 1.85 -28.54 9.52
C ARG A 193 1.96 -27.44 8.45
N LEU A 194 1.73 -27.81 7.20
CA LEU A 194 1.67 -26.83 6.11
C LEU A 194 0.61 -25.74 6.40
N GLY A 195 -0.51 -26.12 7.02
CA GLY A 195 -1.52 -25.17 7.47
C GLY A 195 -1.03 -24.15 8.50
N GLN A 196 -0.08 -24.52 9.37
CA GLN A 196 0.53 -23.57 10.32
C GLN A 196 1.36 -22.49 9.62
N GLU A 197 2.09 -22.85 8.56
CA GLU A 197 2.86 -21.89 7.76
C GLU A 197 1.91 -20.87 7.10
N PHE A 198 0.84 -21.33 6.42
CA PHE A 198 -0.16 -20.45 5.82
C PHE A 198 -0.93 -19.62 6.86
N GLY A 199 -1.20 -20.19 8.04
CA GLY A 199 -1.78 -19.47 9.18
C GLY A 199 -0.87 -18.32 9.65
N GLY A 200 0.43 -18.54 9.68
CA GLY A 200 1.43 -17.51 9.96
C GLY A 200 1.40 -16.37 8.94
N TYR A 201 1.26 -16.69 7.65
CA TYR A 201 1.12 -15.69 6.59
C TYR A 201 -0.18 -14.88 6.71
N ALA A 202 -1.31 -15.54 6.98
CA ALA A 202 -2.58 -14.87 7.24
C ALA A 202 -2.47 -13.91 8.45
N ARG A 203 -1.77 -14.33 9.50
CA ARG A 203 -1.51 -13.48 10.67
C ARG A 203 -0.65 -12.26 10.34
N GLN A 204 0.38 -12.41 9.49
CA GLN A 204 1.19 -11.27 9.02
C GLN A 204 0.33 -10.25 8.25
N ALA A 205 -0.56 -10.71 7.36
CA ALA A 205 -1.48 -9.83 6.63
C ALA A 205 -2.42 -9.10 7.59
N THR A 206 -3.01 -9.79 8.58
CA THR A 206 -3.86 -9.19 9.64
C THR A 206 -3.13 -8.09 10.39
N LEU A 207 -1.90 -8.35 10.83
CA LEU A 207 -1.09 -7.37 11.55
C LEU A 207 -0.70 -6.19 10.66
N GLY A 208 -0.48 -6.44 9.36
CA GLY A 208 -0.23 -5.43 8.34
C GLY A 208 -1.41 -4.46 8.22
N MET A 209 -2.62 -4.98 8.09
CA MET A 209 -3.86 -4.18 8.06
C MET A 209 -3.95 -3.24 9.26
N GLY A 210 -3.81 -3.76 10.47
CA GLY A 210 -3.89 -2.93 11.69
C GLY A 210 -2.78 -1.87 11.80
N ARG A 211 -1.62 -2.06 11.16
CA ARG A 211 -0.58 -1.02 11.07
C ARG A 211 -1.01 0.10 10.13
N VAL A 212 -1.54 -0.26 8.96
CA VAL A 212 -2.03 0.69 7.96
C VAL A 212 -3.22 1.49 8.49
N GLU A 213 -4.17 0.84 9.19
CA GLU A 213 -5.31 1.49 9.82
C GLU A 213 -4.87 2.56 10.81
N ARG A 214 -3.98 2.22 11.76
CA ARG A 214 -3.46 3.20 12.74
C ARG A 214 -2.70 4.36 12.10
N ALA A 215 -1.85 4.08 11.11
CA ALA A 215 -1.17 5.15 10.39
C ALA A 215 -2.14 6.01 9.55
N GLY A 216 -3.23 5.42 9.06
CA GLY A 216 -4.31 6.14 8.39
C GLY A 216 -5.09 7.07 9.33
N GLU A 217 -5.20 6.74 10.62
CA GLU A 217 -5.84 7.59 11.63
C GLU A 217 -5.07 8.90 11.84
N GLU A 218 -3.74 8.88 11.76
CA GLU A 218 -2.91 10.09 11.86
C GLU A 218 -3.19 11.08 10.71
N LEU A 219 -3.61 10.60 9.54
CA LEU A 219 -4.01 11.44 8.39
C LEU A 219 -5.39 12.09 8.56
N ALA A 220 -6.14 11.80 9.62
CA ALA A 220 -7.42 12.45 9.86
C ALA A 220 -7.27 13.94 10.16
N GLU A 221 -6.14 14.32 10.75
CA GLU A 221 -5.81 15.70 11.05
C GLU A 221 -5.16 16.38 9.84
N VAL A 222 -5.68 17.55 9.44
CA VAL A 222 -5.31 18.21 8.19
C VAL A 222 -4.95 19.66 8.38
N ALA A 223 -4.09 20.18 7.48
CA ALA A 223 -3.55 21.53 7.54
C ALA A 223 -4.53 22.64 7.12
N LEU A 224 -5.68 22.30 6.53
CA LEU A 224 -6.65 23.30 6.04
C LEU A 224 -7.04 24.27 7.16
N GLY A 225 -7.02 25.55 6.85
CA GLY A 225 -7.28 26.64 7.79
C GLY A 225 -6.03 27.42 8.20
N GLY A 226 -4.84 26.83 8.09
CA GLY A 226 -3.58 27.51 8.40
C GLY A 226 -3.18 28.57 7.40
N THR A 227 -3.70 28.51 6.19
CA THR A 227 -3.41 29.40 5.06
C THR A 227 -1.93 29.51 4.73
N ALA A 228 -1.36 30.74 4.70
CA ALA A 228 -0.01 30.97 4.21
C ALA A 228 1.10 30.37 5.10
N THR A 229 0.98 30.51 6.41
CA THR A 229 2.04 30.21 7.40
C THR A 229 1.55 29.51 8.68
N GLY A 230 0.30 29.12 8.75
CA GLY A 230 -0.29 28.50 9.95
C GLY A 230 -1.11 29.44 10.83
N THR A 231 -1.17 30.74 10.49
CA THR A 231 -1.90 31.74 11.30
C THR A 231 -3.37 31.87 10.94
N GLY A 232 -3.81 31.27 9.85
CA GLY A 232 -5.20 31.38 9.35
C GLY A 232 -5.56 32.76 8.79
N ILE A 233 -4.57 33.55 8.39
CA ILE A 233 -4.84 34.88 7.83
C ILE A 233 -5.76 34.79 6.59
N ASN A 234 -6.77 35.66 6.51
CA ASN A 234 -7.79 35.72 5.46
C ASN A 234 -8.73 34.50 5.36
N ALA A 235 -8.72 33.61 6.34
CA ALA A 235 -9.73 32.55 6.48
C ALA A 235 -10.71 32.88 7.63
N HIS A 236 -12.00 32.49 7.48
CA HIS A 236 -12.94 32.57 8.59
C HIS A 236 -12.61 31.49 9.63
N PRO A 237 -12.73 31.79 10.95
CA PRO A 237 -12.38 30.80 12.00
C PRO A 237 -13.09 29.45 11.90
N GLU A 238 -14.30 29.42 11.37
CA GLU A 238 -15.09 28.20 11.20
C GLU A 238 -14.88 27.52 9.84
N PHE A 239 -14.07 28.09 8.96
CA PHE A 239 -13.91 27.62 7.58
C PHE A 239 -13.39 26.19 7.50
N ALA A 240 -12.28 25.90 8.18
CA ALA A 240 -11.64 24.59 8.12
C ALA A 240 -12.53 23.49 8.70
N GLY A 241 -13.06 23.67 9.90
CA GLY A 241 -13.90 22.67 10.56
C GLY A 241 -15.16 22.33 9.75
N ARG A 242 -15.87 23.35 9.20
CA ARG A 242 -17.05 23.13 8.36
C ARG A 242 -16.70 22.46 7.03
N THR A 243 -15.61 22.87 6.40
CA THR A 243 -15.15 22.27 5.14
C THR A 243 -14.79 20.79 5.34
N MET A 244 -14.04 20.46 6.40
CA MET A 244 -13.66 19.09 6.67
C MET A 244 -14.81 18.19 7.09
N ALA A 245 -15.85 18.73 7.75
CA ALA A 245 -17.09 18.00 8.03
C ALA A 245 -17.80 17.56 6.73
N ARG A 246 -17.79 18.41 5.68
CA ARG A 246 -18.35 18.07 4.37
C ARG A 246 -17.51 17.00 3.65
N VAL A 247 -16.19 17.14 3.66
CA VAL A 247 -15.27 16.15 3.08
C VAL A 247 -15.44 14.80 3.77
N ALA A 248 -15.53 14.80 5.11
CA ALA A 248 -15.78 13.60 5.90
C ALA A 248 -17.09 12.90 5.49
N ALA A 249 -18.16 13.67 5.33
CA ALA A 249 -19.46 13.14 4.88
C ALA A 249 -19.38 12.54 3.47
N THR A 250 -18.60 13.15 2.56
CA THR A 250 -18.44 12.67 1.18
C THR A 250 -17.71 11.32 1.13
N TYR A 251 -16.66 11.15 1.91
CA TYR A 251 -15.87 9.91 1.93
C TYR A 251 -16.36 8.86 2.94
N GLY A 252 -17.25 9.23 3.87
CA GLY A 252 -17.70 8.36 4.96
C GLY A 252 -16.59 8.02 5.98
N ILE A 253 -15.56 8.86 6.06
CA ILE A 253 -14.43 8.72 6.99
C ILE A 253 -14.13 10.07 7.67
N GLU A 254 -13.61 10.01 8.91
CA GLU A 254 -13.35 11.21 9.69
C GLU A 254 -12.17 12.03 9.14
N PHE A 255 -12.37 13.35 9.09
CA PHE A 255 -11.31 14.35 8.94
C PHE A 255 -11.57 15.51 9.88
N ARG A 256 -10.52 16.12 10.41
CA ARG A 256 -10.61 17.26 11.32
C ARG A 256 -9.49 18.27 11.06
N GLU A 257 -9.77 19.49 11.42
CA GLU A 257 -8.78 20.56 11.43
C GLU A 257 -7.64 20.24 12.42
N ALA A 258 -6.40 20.59 12.07
CA ALA A 258 -5.24 20.39 12.92
C ALA A 258 -5.34 21.22 14.21
N GLU A 259 -4.88 20.65 15.32
CA GLU A 259 -4.71 21.42 16.58
C GLU A 259 -3.64 22.49 16.43
N ASP A 260 -2.59 22.21 15.64
CA ASP A 260 -1.49 23.13 15.36
C ASP A 260 -1.18 23.15 13.84
N HIS A 261 -1.54 24.26 13.19
CA HIS A 261 -1.29 24.43 11.76
C HIS A 261 0.20 24.64 11.41
N PHE A 262 1.02 25.09 12.36
CA PHE A 262 2.47 25.22 12.13
C PHE A 262 3.12 23.85 12.00
N GLU A 263 2.72 22.90 12.86
CA GLU A 263 3.12 21.49 12.74
C GLU A 263 2.60 20.91 11.43
N ALA A 264 1.29 21.01 11.15
CA ALA A 264 0.63 20.39 10.02
C ALA A 264 1.16 20.87 8.65
N GLN A 265 1.67 22.11 8.55
CA GLN A 265 2.28 22.66 7.33
C GLN A 265 3.78 22.43 7.27
N GLY A 266 4.50 22.59 8.39
CA GLY A 266 5.96 22.48 8.45
C GLY A 266 6.46 21.03 8.51
N ALA A 267 5.82 20.18 9.30
CA ALA A 267 6.13 18.76 9.41
C ALA A 267 5.30 17.90 8.43
N LYS A 268 5.68 16.64 8.28
CA LYS A 268 4.95 15.62 7.50
C LYS A 268 5.06 14.24 8.14
N ASP A 269 5.04 14.22 9.48
CA ASP A 269 5.29 13.02 10.27
C ASP A 269 4.21 11.95 10.03
N ALA A 270 2.95 12.32 9.88
CA ALA A 270 1.87 11.40 9.52
C ALA A 270 2.11 10.71 8.16
N CYS A 271 2.65 11.43 7.17
CA CYS A 271 3.05 10.86 5.89
C CYS A 271 4.23 9.87 6.04
N VAL A 272 5.21 10.19 6.88
CA VAL A 272 6.37 9.32 7.16
C VAL A 272 5.92 8.07 7.94
N SER A 273 5.03 8.23 8.92
CA SER A 273 4.41 7.13 9.67
C SER A 273 3.68 6.17 8.73
N LEU A 274 2.84 6.69 7.84
CA LEU A 274 2.16 5.88 6.83
C LEU A 274 3.17 5.15 5.92
N ALA A 275 4.19 5.84 5.43
CA ALA A 275 5.23 5.21 4.60
C ALA A 275 5.94 4.06 5.34
N GLY A 276 6.19 4.21 6.64
CA GLY A 276 6.73 3.17 7.51
C GLY A 276 5.79 1.95 7.65
N ALA A 277 4.49 2.18 7.78
CA ALA A 277 3.49 1.12 7.82
C ALA A 277 3.41 0.35 6.49
N LEU A 278 3.38 1.07 5.34
CA LEU A 278 3.40 0.48 4.00
C LEU A 278 4.69 -0.32 3.75
N ASN A 279 5.84 0.20 4.18
CA ASN A 279 7.13 -0.49 4.12
C ASN A 279 7.11 -1.82 4.92
N THR A 280 6.50 -1.81 6.11
CA THR A 280 6.37 -3.03 6.93
C THR A 280 5.46 -4.07 6.24
N VAL A 281 4.37 -3.63 5.62
CA VAL A 281 3.50 -4.51 4.82
C VAL A 281 4.28 -5.09 3.65
N ALA A 282 5.02 -4.26 2.91
CA ALA A 282 5.87 -4.72 1.80
C ALA A 282 6.90 -5.76 2.24
N ALA A 283 7.57 -5.56 3.38
CA ALA A 283 8.51 -6.54 3.94
C ALA A 283 7.83 -7.89 4.27
N SER A 284 6.63 -7.85 4.85
CA SER A 284 5.85 -9.06 5.13
C SER A 284 5.43 -9.79 3.86
N LEU A 285 4.92 -9.06 2.86
CA LEU A 285 4.48 -9.65 1.58
C LEU A 285 5.66 -10.19 0.77
N MET A 286 6.81 -9.54 0.80
CA MET A 286 8.06 -10.02 0.19
C MET A 286 8.42 -11.40 0.77
N LYS A 287 8.42 -11.54 2.10
CA LYS A 287 8.72 -12.80 2.79
C LYS A 287 7.71 -13.89 2.43
N ILE A 288 6.42 -13.59 2.41
CA ILE A 288 5.37 -14.55 2.05
C ILE A 288 5.55 -15.03 0.61
N ALA A 289 5.78 -14.12 -0.33
CA ALA A 289 6.00 -14.46 -1.73
C ALA A 289 7.25 -15.34 -1.93
N ASP A 290 8.32 -15.05 -1.19
CA ASP A 290 9.57 -15.82 -1.26
C ASP A 290 9.41 -17.23 -0.69
N ASP A 291 8.75 -17.40 0.45
CA ASP A 291 8.45 -18.71 1.02
C ASP A 291 7.56 -19.55 0.08
N VAL A 292 6.50 -18.98 -0.47
CA VAL A 292 5.63 -19.66 -1.43
C VAL A 292 6.42 -20.11 -2.66
N ARG A 293 7.33 -19.28 -3.15
CA ARG A 293 8.22 -19.62 -4.26
C ARG A 293 9.18 -20.76 -3.92
N TRP A 294 9.75 -20.78 -2.71
CA TRP A 294 10.61 -21.87 -2.23
C TRP A 294 9.83 -23.18 -2.08
N LEU A 295 8.68 -23.16 -1.45
CA LEU A 295 7.83 -24.35 -1.27
C LEU A 295 7.44 -24.99 -2.62
N ALA A 296 7.24 -24.17 -3.67
CA ALA A 296 6.88 -24.61 -5.03
C ALA A 296 8.09 -24.95 -5.91
N SER A 297 9.32 -24.75 -5.45
CA SER A 297 10.54 -24.93 -6.26
C SER A 297 10.70 -26.36 -6.76
N GLY A 298 11.17 -26.53 -7.98
CA GLY A 298 11.39 -27.84 -8.61
C GLY A 298 10.72 -27.95 -9.98
N PRO A 299 10.04 -29.04 -10.31
CA PRO A 299 9.38 -30.04 -9.45
C PRO A 299 10.26 -31.19 -8.95
N THR A 300 11.44 -31.45 -9.51
CA THR A 300 12.29 -32.59 -9.18
C THR A 300 13.48 -32.21 -8.31
N SER A 301 14.14 -31.11 -8.63
CA SER A 301 15.40 -30.67 -7.99
C SER A 301 15.18 -29.61 -6.91
N GLY A 302 13.95 -29.41 -6.45
CA GLY A 302 13.59 -28.45 -5.42
C GLY A 302 12.72 -29.07 -4.33
N ILE A 303 12.12 -28.20 -3.50
CA ILE A 303 11.26 -28.60 -2.37
C ILE A 303 9.99 -29.27 -2.86
N SER A 304 9.22 -28.56 -3.69
CA SER A 304 8.01 -29.08 -4.37
C SER A 304 6.94 -29.65 -3.44
N GLU A 305 6.75 -29.06 -2.25
CA GLU A 305 5.70 -29.44 -1.30
C GLU A 305 4.34 -28.85 -1.67
N ILE A 306 4.33 -27.79 -2.49
CA ILE A 306 3.12 -27.20 -3.08
C ILE A 306 3.28 -27.06 -4.60
N GLN A 307 2.15 -26.90 -5.28
CA GLN A 307 2.10 -26.56 -6.69
C GLN A 307 1.32 -25.27 -6.88
N LEU A 308 1.92 -24.35 -7.64
CA LEU A 308 1.28 -23.07 -8.02
C LEU A 308 0.42 -23.25 -9.27
N PRO A 309 -0.64 -22.44 -9.45
CA PRO A 309 -1.41 -22.40 -10.69
C PRO A 309 -0.53 -21.96 -11.87
N ALA A 310 -0.72 -22.62 -13.02
CA ALA A 310 -0.05 -22.26 -14.27
C ALA A 310 -0.81 -21.11 -14.95
N VAL A 311 -0.38 -19.88 -14.68
CA VAL A 311 -1.06 -18.67 -15.21
C VAL A 311 -0.55 -18.25 -16.59
N GLN A 312 0.65 -18.69 -16.98
CA GLN A 312 1.25 -18.46 -18.30
C GLN A 312 2.38 -19.45 -18.60
N PRO A 313 2.78 -19.65 -19.87
CA PRO A 313 3.99 -20.38 -20.20
C PRO A 313 5.22 -19.78 -19.54
N GLY A 314 6.07 -20.61 -18.94
CA GLY A 314 7.21 -20.14 -18.14
C GLY A 314 8.53 -19.98 -18.89
N SER A 315 8.63 -20.52 -20.12
CA SER A 315 9.86 -20.51 -20.89
C SER A 315 9.60 -20.57 -22.39
N SER A 316 10.41 -19.83 -23.16
CA SER A 316 10.39 -19.89 -24.63
C SER A 316 11.12 -21.12 -25.21
N ILE A 317 11.99 -21.78 -24.42
CA ILE A 317 12.86 -22.87 -24.88
C ILE A 317 12.75 -24.17 -24.06
N MET A 318 12.08 -24.15 -22.89
CA MET A 318 11.88 -25.30 -22.02
C MET A 318 10.40 -25.65 -21.96
N PRO A 319 9.90 -26.62 -22.78
CA PRO A 319 8.49 -26.97 -22.80
C PRO A 319 7.99 -27.42 -21.43
N GLY A 320 6.80 -26.96 -21.04
CA GLY A 320 6.16 -27.35 -19.78
C GLY A 320 6.71 -26.69 -18.50
N LYS A 321 7.73 -25.84 -18.60
CA LYS A 321 8.24 -25.08 -17.45
C LYS A 321 7.25 -24.00 -17.03
N VAL A 322 6.83 -24.02 -15.78
CA VAL A 322 5.98 -22.99 -15.15
C VAL A 322 6.80 -22.26 -14.10
N ASN A 323 6.82 -20.92 -14.17
CA ASN A 323 7.56 -20.07 -13.21
C ASN A 323 6.60 -19.46 -12.17
N PRO A 324 7.09 -19.13 -10.96
CA PRO A 324 6.30 -18.51 -9.90
C PRO A 324 6.09 -17.01 -10.13
N VAL A 325 5.60 -16.63 -11.32
CA VAL A 325 5.57 -15.23 -11.81
C VAL A 325 4.77 -14.28 -10.94
N MET A 326 3.74 -14.79 -10.25
CA MET A 326 2.94 -13.96 -9.34
C MET A 326 3.72 -13.59 -8.07
N CYS A 327 4.54 -14.51 -7.57
CA CYS A 327 5.48 -14.24 -6.47
C CYS A 327 6.52 -13.19 -6.89
N GLU A 328 7.09 -13.35 -8.09
CA GLU A 328 8.10 -12.42 -8.64
C GLU A 328 7.53 -11.02 -8.81
N ALA A 329 6.31 -10.88 -9.35
CA ALA A 329 5.63 -9.61 -9.52
C ALA A 329 5.38 -8.92 -8.16
N LEU A 330 4.89 -9.65 -7.17
CA LEU A 330 4.68 -9.11 -5.81
C LEU A 330 6.00 -8.65 -5.18
N MET A 331 7.08 -9.42 -5.34
CA MET A 331 8.40 -9.04 -4.83
C MET A 331 8.91 -7.75 -5.45
N MET A 332 8.73 -7.54 -6.76
CA MET A 332 9.09 -6.28 -7.44
C MET A 332 8.27 -5.10 -6.90
N VAL A 333 6.97 -5.27 -6.69
CA VAL A 333 6.11 -4.26 -6.06
C VAL A 333 6.62 -3.91 -4.66
N CYS A 334 6.92 -4.91 -3.83
CA CYS A 334 7.45 -4.69 -2.49
C CYS A 334 8.76 -3.88 -2.51
N ALA A 335 9.67 -4.20 -3.41
CA ALA A 335 10.93 -3.47 -3.58
C ALA A 335 10.68 -1.99 -3.96
N ARG A 336 9.72 -1.73 -4.86
CA ARG A 336 9.34 -0.37 -5.25
C ARG A 336 8.78 0.42 -4.07
N VAL A 337 7.89 -0.17 -3.27
CA VAL A 337 7.29 0.44 -2.08
C VAL A 337 8.35 0.79 -1.04
N MET A 338 9.35 -0.07 -0.82
CA MET A 338 10.48 0.22 0.07
C MET A 338 11.28 1.43 -0.41
N GLY A 339 11.51 1.56 -1.72
CA GLY A 339 12.15 2.74 -2.31
C GLY A 339 11.32 4.01 -2.10
N ASN A 340 10.01 3.93 -2.28
CA ASN A 340 9.08 5.04 -2.03
C ASN A 340 9.07 5.47 -0.57
N ALA A 341 9.11 4.54 0.39
CA ALA A 341 9.18 4.84 1.82
C ALA A 341 10.44 5.65 2.17
N THR A 342 11.57 5.33 1.54
CA THR A 342 12.81 6.12 1.67
C THR A 342 12.61 7.54 1.12
N THR A 343 11.99 7.68 -0.04
CA THR A 343 11.68 8.99 -0.65
C THR A 343 10.81 9.84 0.28
N VAL A 344 9.74 9.25 0.86
CA VAL A 344 8.85 9.96 1.78
C VAL A 344 9.58 10.37 3.07
N THR A 345 10.42 9.49 3.62
CA THR A 345 11.24 9.80 4.81
C THR A 345 12.18 10.97 4.56
N ILE A 346 12.87 10.99 3.42
CA ILE A 346 13.74 12.11 3.03
C ILE A 346 12.91 13.39 2.83
N GLY A 347 11.74 13.29 2.20
CA GLY A 347 10.82 14.41 1.99
C GLY A 347 10.31 14.99 3.30
N GLY A 348 9.97 14.16 4.29
CA GLY A 348 9.50 14.59 5.61
C GLY A 348 10.52 15.45 6.36
N GLN A 349 11.82 15.18 6.18
CA GLN A 349 12.91 15.96 6.82
C GLN A 349 13.12 17.36 6.21
N ARG A 350 12.43 17.73 5.13
CA ARG A 350 12.67 18.96 4.36
C ARG A 350 11.66 20.06 4.64
N GLY A 351 10.99 20.02 5.80
CA GLY A 351 10.29 21.16 6.36
C GLY A 351 11.29 22.17 6.92
N ASN A 352 11.11 23.42 6.52
CA ASN A 352 11.88 24.53 7.06
C ASN A 352 10.89 25.59 7.56
N PHE A 353 10.93 25.86 8.86
CA PHE A 353 10.00 26.77 9.52
C PHE A 353 8.54 26.35 9.24
N GLU A 354 7.77 27.15 8.58
CA GLU A 354 6.32 27.04 8.45
C GLU A 354 5.88 26.21 7.22
N LEU A 355 6.81 25.58 6.45
CA LEU A 355 6.42 24.84 5.24
C LEU A 355 7.39 23.71 4.88
N ASN A 356 6.83 22.55 4.55
CA ASN A 356 7.54 21.49 3.85
C ASN A 356 7.47 21.73 2.33
N VAL A 357 8.60 21.59 1.63
CA VAL A 357 8.71 21.85 0.18
C VAL A 357 9.07 20.62 -0.65
N MET A 358 8.67 19.42 -0.18
CA MET A 358 8.80 18.13 -0.88
C MET A 358 7.45 17.44 -1.06
N MET A 359 6.35 18.16 -0.90
CA MET A 359 5.00 17.59 -0.86
C MET A 359 4.59 16.84 -2.14
N PRO A 360 4.84 17.32 -3.36
CA PRO A 360 4.41 16.60 -4.57
C PRO A 360 5.02 15.21 -4.72
N VAL A 361 6.33 15.06 -4.48
CA VAL A 361 6.99 13.75 -4.59
C VAL A 361 6.56 12.79 -3.47
N MET A 362 6.25 13.32 -2.28
CA MET A 362 5.72 12.51 -1.17
C MET A 362 4.31 12.00 -1.49
N ALA A 363 3.44 12.85 -2.03
CA ALA A 363 2.10 12.49 -2.46
C ALA A 363 2.12 11.37 -3.52
N ASP A 364 2.94 11.53 -4.57
CA ASP A 364 3.10 10.53 -5.63
C ASP A 364 3.61 9.19 -5.07
N ALA A 365 4.65 9.21 -4.24
CA ALA A 365 5.24 8.00 -3.67
C ALA A 365 4.26 7.23 -2.74
N LEU A 366 3.48 7.94 -1.93
CA LEU A 366 2.47 7.34 -1.06
C LEU A 366 1.34 6.72 -1.85
N LEU A 367 0.73 7.48 -2.78
CA LEU A 367 -0.39 6.99 -3.59
C LEU A 367 0.02 5.85 -4.53
N GLU A 368 1.23 5.90 -5.12
CA GLU A 368 1.80 4.79 -5.89
C GLU A 368 1.92 3.54 -5.00
N SER A 369 2.45 3.68 -3.79
CA SER A 369 2.64 2.55 -2.87
C SER A 369 1.33 1.90 -2.45
N ILE A 370 0.31 2.70 -2.13
CA ILE A 370 -1.03 2.22 -1.79
C ILE A 370 -1.63 1.45 -2.97
N THR A 371 -1.57 2.03 -4.17
CA THR A 371 -2.11 1.42 -5.39
C THR A 371 -1.41 0.10 -5.73
N LEU A 372 -0.08 0.10 -5.71
CA LEU A 372 0.71 -1.08 -6.03
C LEU A 372 0.45 -2.22 -5.05
N LEU A 373 0.42 -1.93 -3.74
CA LEU A 373 0.14 -2.94 -2.71
C LEU A 373 -1.28 -3.49 -2.82
N ALA A 374 -2.28 -2.63 -3.04
CA ALA A 374 -3.67 -3.05 -3.17
C ALA A 374 -3.86 -3.98 -4.37
N ASN A 375 -3.39 -3.56 -5.54
CA ASN A 375 -3.51 -4.35 -6.77
C ASN A 375 -2.72 -5.67 -6.67
N ALA A 376 -1.47 -5.61 -6.17
CA ALA A 376 -0.64 -6.80 -6.07
C ALA A 376 -1.18 -7.80 -5.04
N ALA A 377 -1.71 -7.35 -3.89
CA ALA A 377 -2.33 -8.22 -2.90
C ALA A 377 -3.55 -8.94 -3.49
N THR A 378 -4.42 -8.23 -4.20
CA THR A 378 -5.60 -8.81 -4.87
C THR A 378 -5.20 -9.83 -5.92
N VAL A 379 -4.30 -9.45 -6.82
CA VAL A 379 -3.83 -10.35 -7.90
C VAL A 379 -3.10 -11.58 -7.35
N PHE A 380 -2.32 -11.40 -6.29
CA PHE A 380 -1.62 -12.51 -5.62
C PHE A 380 -2.60 -13.47 -4.94
N ALA A 381 -3.63 -12.96 -4.27
CA ALA A 381 -4.71 -13.78 -3.71
C ALA A 381 -5.41 -14.61 -4.80
N ASP A 382 -5.87 -13.95 -5.87
CA ASP A 382 -6.70 -14.56 -6.90
C ASP A 382 -5.93 -15.51 -7.84
N ARG A 383 -4.72 -15.10 -8.24
CA ARG A 383 -3.96 -15.79 -9.30
C ARG A 383 -2.85 -16.70 -8.76
N CYS A 384 -2.54 -16.62 -7.47
CA CYS A 384 -1.56 -17.48 -6.83
C CYS A 384 -2.18 -18.27 -5.68
N ILE A 385 -2.52 -17.63 -4.58
CA ILE A 385 -2.88 -18.32 -3.33
C ILE A 385 -4.11 -19.20 -3.50
N ALA A 386 -5.20 -18.69 -4.07
CA ALA A 386 -6.45 -19.45 -4.25
C ALA A 386 -6.25 -20.78 -5.00
N GLY A 387 -5.36 -20.78 -6.00
CA GLY A 387 -5.10 -21.96 -6.84
C GLY A 387 -3.96 -22.87 -6.36
N ILE A 388 -3.33 -22.61 -5.20
CA ILE A 388 -2.30 -23.49 -4.64
C ILE A 388 -2.89 -24.84 -4.27
N THR A 389 -2.21 -25.91 -4.68
CA THR A 389 -2.47 -27.28 -4.20
C THR A 389 -1.26 -27.81 -3.45
N ALA A 390 -1.50 -28.60 -2.41
CA ALA A 390 -0.44 -29.29 -1.69
C ALA A 390 -0.02 -30.58 -2.39
N ARG A 391 1.18 -31.06 -2.10
CA ARG A 391 1.72 -32.37 -2.51
C ARG A 391 2.03 -33.20 -1.26
N PRO A 392 1.02 -33.83 -0.64
CA PRO A 392 1.19 -34.53 0.64
C PRO A 392 2.21 -35.65 0.59
N GLU A 393 2.29 -36.39 -0.52
CA GLU A 393 3.26 -37.48 -0.71
C GLU A 393 4.69 -36.95 -0.69
N ARG A 394 4.93 -35.79 -1.34
CA ARG A 394 6.24 -35.15 -1.35
C ARG A 394 6.63 -34.62 0.03
N ALA A 395 5.69 -34.00 0.72
CA ALA A 395 5.90 -33.53 2.10
C ALA A 395 6.27 -34.71 3.03
N ARG A 396 5.57 -35.84 2.91
CA ARG A 396 5.86 -37.06 3.69
C ARG A 396 7.20 -37.67 3.33
N GLU A 397 7.55 -37.80 2.03
CA GLU A 397 8.84 -38.32 1.58
C GLU A 397 10.02 -37.53 2.18
N LEU A 398 9.94 -36.20 2.18
CA LEU A 398 10.95 -35.34 2.75
C LEU A 398 11.00 -35.45 4.29
N LEU A 399 9.84 -35.55 4.92
CA LEU A 399 9.73 -35.71 6.36
C LEU A 399 10.32 -37.03 6.88
N GLU A 400 10.08 -38.14 6.20
CA GLU A 400 10.62 -39.47 6.58
C GLU A 400 12.14 -39.51 6.58
N ARG A 401 12.78 -38.69 5.75
CA ARG A 401 14.25 -38.58 5.67
C ARG A 401 14.84 -37.51 6.61
N ASN A 402 13.98 -36.77 7.31
CA ASN A 402 14.43 -35.66 8.16
C ASN A 402 15.02 -36.15 9.47
N PRO A 403 16.35 -36.00 9.69
CA PRO A 403 17.01 -36.46 10.91
C PRO A 403 16.60 -35.68 12.17
N SER A 404 16.01 -34.46 12.01
CA SER A 404 15.56 -33.61 13.13
C SER A 404 14.37 -34.20 13.89
N ILE A 405 13.68 -35.19 13.32
CA ILE A 405 12.63 -35.95 14.03
C ILE A 405 13.21 -36.62 15.31
N ALA A 406 14.47 -36.97 15.31
CA ALA A 406 15.15 -37.52 16.50
C ALA A 406 15.06 -36.59 17.74
N THR A 407 14.73 -35.32 17.57
CA THR A 407 14.49 -34.39 18.70
C THR A 407 13.39 -34.88 19.64
N ALA A 408 12.37 -35.57 19.16
CA ALA A 408 11.30 -36.14 19.97
C ALA A 408 11.78 -37.23 20.90
N LEU A 409 12.89 -37.88 20.58
CA LEU A 409 13.47 -38.96 21.38
C LEU A 409 14.23 -38.44 22.60
N ASN A 410 14.55 -37.13 22.67
CA ASN A 410 15.35 -36.57 23.75
C ASN A 410 14.79 -36.89 25.14
N ALA A 411 13.47 -36.87 25.31
CA ALA A 411 12.82 -37.16 26.59
C ALA A 411 12.97 -38.64 27.03
N ARG A 412 13.17 -39.56 26.05
CA ARG A 412 13.21 -41.02 26.31
C ARG A 412 14.65 -41.58 26.38
N ILE A 413 15.50 -41.16 25.48
CA ILE A 413 16.86 -41.71 25.37
C ILE A 413 17.97 -40.72 25.71
N GLY A 414 17.65 -39.48 25.96
CA GLY A 414 18.57 -38.38 26.23
C GLY A 414 19.19 -37.79 24.96
N TYR A 415 19.65 -36.55 25.08
CA TYR A 415 20.16 -35.73 23.96
C TYR A 415 21.34 -36.38 23.21
N ASP A 416 22.30 -36.99 23.95
CA ASP A 416 23.51 -37.59 23.35
C ASP A 416 23.18 -38.77 22.45
N LYS A 417 22.30 -39.68 22.89
CA LYS A 417 21.85 -40.82 22.07
C LYS A 417 21.01 -40.36 20.89
N ALA A 418 20.12 -39.40 21.08
CA ALA A 418 19.34 -38.82 20.00
C ALA A 418 20.26 -38.14 18.95
N THR A 419 21.34 -37.50 19.37
CA THR A 419 22.35 -36.93 18.48
C THR A 419 23.05 -38.00 17.64
N ILE A 420 23.39 -39.16 18.25
CA ILE A 420 24.00 -40.29 17.51
C ILE A 420 23.04 -40.82 16.47
N VAL A 421 21.76 -41.01 16.83
CA VAL A 421 20.71 -41.46 15.92
C VAL A 421 20.56 -40.50 14.73
N ALA A 422 20.40 -39.19 15.00
CA ALA A 422 20.25 -38.18 13.97
C ALA A 422 21.43 -38.15 12.98
N LYS A 423 22.67 -38.19 13.51
CA LYS A 423 23.89 -38.22 12.67
C LYS A 423 23.99 -39.49 11.83
N LYS A 424 23.66 -40.65 12.41
CA LYS A 424 23.66 -41.91 11.68
C LYS A 424 22.61 -41.91 10.57
N ALA A 425 21.40 -41.52 10.89
CA ALA A 425 20.31 -41.42 9.91
C ALA A 425 20.70 -40.50 8.73
N ALA A 426 21.24 -39.31 9.00
CA ALA A 426 21.68 -38.36 7.98
C ALA A 426 22.80 -38.90 7.11
N ASN A 427 23.83 -39.50 7.71
CA ASN A 427 25.01 -40.03 7.00
C ASN A 427 24.70 -41.24 6.12
N GLU A 428 23.78 -42.10 6.56
CA GLU A 428 23.41 -43.33 5.87
C GLU A 428 22.21 -43.15 4.93
N GLY A 429 21.55 -41.97 4.94
CA GLY A 429 20.33 -41.70 4.16
C GLY A 429 19.14 -42.56 4.59
N ARG A 430 19.10 -42.96 5.87
CA ARG A 430 18.04 -43.77 6.46
C ARG A 430 17.08 -42.96 7.32
N SER A 431 15.94 -43.50 7.59
CA SER A 431 14.99 -42.87 8.54
C SER A 431 15.48 -43.00 9.98
N VAL A 432 15.02 -42.05 10.82
CA VAL A 432 15.29 -42.08 12.27
C VAL A 432 14.74 -43.37 12.88
N ARG A 433 13.59 -43.86 12.43
CA ARG A 433 12.95 -45.10 12.86
C ARG A 433 13.89 -46.32 12.65
N GLU A 434 14.36 -46.53 11.42
CA GLU A 434 15.25 -47.66 11.09
C GLU A 434 16.51 -47.67 11.91
N VAL A 435 17.07 -46.52 12.25
CA VAL A 435 18.27 -46.39 13.06
C VAL A 435 17.97 -46.71 14.53
N VAL A 436 16.86 -46.25 15.07
CA VAL A 436 16.45 -46.54 16.48
C VAL A 436 16.18 -48.04 16.66
N GLU A 437 15.48 -48.67 15.71
CA GLU A 437 15.21 -50.12 15.72
C GLU A 437 16.52 -50.92 15.66
N GLU A 438 17.45 -50.60 14.75
CA GLU A 438 18.77 -51.26 14.66
C GLU A 438 19.57 -51.14 15.95
N MET A 439 19.52 -49.97 16.60
CA MET A 439 20.25 -49.71 17.83
C MET A 439 19.59 -50.28 19.08
N GLY A 440 18.36 -50.73 18.99
CA GLY A 440 17.59 -51.27 20.11
C GLY A 440 17.38 -50.29 21.25
N LEU A 441 17.14 -49.00 20.93
CA LEU A 441 17.11 -47.93 21.92
C LEU A 441 15.73 -47.73 22.57
N ILE A 442 14.67 -48.13 21.88
CA ILE A 442 13.26 -47.99 22.29
C ILE A 442 12.53 -49.23 21.78
N ASP A 443 11.60 -49.76 22.58
CA ASP A 443 10.75 -50.87 22.18
C ASP A 443 9.79 -50.46 21.06
N ALA A 444 9.44 -51.38 20.14
CA ALA A 444 8.67 -51.10 18.94
C ALA A 444 7.32 -50.47 19.26
N ASP A 445 6.63 -50.93 20.30
CA ASP A 445 5.33 -50.40 20.71
C ASP A 445 5.38 -48.93 21.21
N GLU A 446 6.53 -48.54 21.80
CA GLU A 446 6.77 -47.17 22.25
C GLU A 446 7.32 -46.26 21.14
N LEU A 447 7.92 -46.84 20.10
CA LEU A 447 8.54 -46.10 19.02
C LEU A 447 7.51 -45.40 18.13
N ASP A 448 6.36 -46.03 17.89
CA ASP A 448 5.27 -45.42 17.14
C ASP A 448 4.74 -44.15 17.80
N ASP A 449 4.58 -44.18 19.11
CA ASP A 449 4.15 -43.03 19.91
C ASP A 449 5.23 -41.95 20.01
N ALA A 450 6.52 -42.38 20.20
CA ALA A 450 7.66 -41.48 20.28
C ALA A 450 7.92 -40.71 18.95
N LEU A 451 7.62 -41.32 17.83
CA LEU A 451 7.81 -40.76 16.48
C LEU A 451 6.49 -40.31 15.82
N ASP A 452 5.43 -40.08 16.58
CA ASP A 452 4.23 -39.49 16.06
C ASP A 452 4.49 -38.04 15.63
N VAL A 453 4.74 -37.85 14.34
CA VAL A 453 5.05 -36.54 13.76
C VAL A 453 3.92 -35.53 13.88
N ARG A 454 2.67 -35.98 14.04
CA ARG A 454 1.52 -35.08 14.28
C ARG A 454 1.59 -34.47 15.67
N GLN A 455 1.87 -35.27 16.71
CA GLN A 455 2.06 -34.76 18.08
C GLN A 455 3.21 -33.75 18.17
N MET A 456 4.29 -33.94 17.37
CA MET A 456 5.41 -33.00 17.33
C MET A 456 5.05 -31.61 16.81
N THR A 457 3.87 -31.43 16.21
CA THR A 457 3.42 -30.12 15.71
C THR A 457 2.58 -29.34 16.72
N GLU A 458 2.38 -29.88 17.91
CA GLU A 458 1.65 -29.26 19.01
C GLU A 458 2.57 -29.03 20.23
N PRO A 459 2.22 -28.06 21.09
CA PRO A 459 2.95 -27.85 22.33
C PRO A 459 2.86 -29.09 23.24
N GLY A 460 3.99 -29.48 23.85
CA GLY A 460 4.04 -30.61 24.78
C GLY A 460 5.31 -31.45 24.61
N VAL A 461 5.37 -32.54 25.37
CA VAL A 461 6.43 -33.56 25.24
C VAL A 461 5.81 -34.77 24.54
N PRO A 462 6.25 -35.13 23.32
CA PRO A 462 5.70 -36.28 22.60
C PRO A 462 5.72 -37.55 23.43
N GLY A 463 4.57 -38.24 23.53
CA GLY A 463 4.43 -39.47 24.30
C GLY A 463 4.34 -39.32 25.83
N SER A 464 4.06 -38.15 26.34
CA SER A 464 3.74 -37.86 27.74
C SER A 464 2.22 -37.61 27.91
N GLY A 465 1.42 -38.51 27.36
CA GLY A 465 -0.05 -38.49 27.54
C GLY A 465 -0.51 -39.11 28.84
#